data_28e360c0cf854571ffb29f57699a5e48
#
_entry.id   28e360c0cf854571ffb29f57699a5e48
#
_cell.length_a   1.000
_cell.length_b   1.000
_cell.length_c   1.000
_cell.angle_alpha   90.00
_cell.angle_beta   90.00
_cell.angle_gamma   90.00
#
_symmetry.space_group_name_H-M   'P 1'
#
loop_
_entity.id
_entity.type
_entity.pdbx_description
1 polymer ?
#
loop_
_entity_poly.entity_id
_entity_poly.type
_entity_poly.pdbx_seq_one_letter_code
_entity_poly.pdbx_strand_id
1 'polypeptide(L)'
;MKYNFFLPSADQSSVFGILIDEALKLKKEGSDVSLYYCDNVVNICKSNPLGQKSKCVRCRLKQKHLLKKHFKSENYFSLNEIASETQVLFQKKDYKYSSVREIKQIEFDNTNIGLGSYSTYVSLTRNCDPFINNEFKRYFDM
;
A
#
# COMPACT_ATOMS: atom_id res chain seq x y z
N MET A 1 -0.38 -3.89 25.06
CA MET A 1 -0.05 -2.84 24.08
C MET A 1 -0.67 -3.22 22.74
N LYS A 2 -1.12 -2.24 21.92
CA LYS A 2 -1.74 -2.52 20.61
C LYS A 2 -0.78 -2.18 19.48
N TYR A 3 -0.61 -3.10 18.54
CA TYR A 3 0.27 -2.94 17.38
C TYR A 3 -0.52 -3.16 16.08
N ASN A 4 -0.29 -2.27 15.10
CA ASN A 4 -0.91 -2.34 13.79
C ASN A 4 0.16 -2.54 12.71
N PHE A 5 0.08 -3.61 11.94
CA PHE A 5 1.00 -3.93 10.85
C PHE A 5 0.33 -3.77 9.50
N PHE A 6 0.95 -3.01 8.61
CA PHE A 6 0.51 -2.90 7.22
C PHE A 6 1.33 -3.83 6.34
N LEU A 7 0.67 -4.72 5.63
CA LEU A 7 1.26 -5.75 4.78
C LEU A 7 1.04 -5.42 3.29
N PRO A 8 1.92 -4.62 2.68
CA PRO A 8 1.66 -4.07 1.35
C PRO A 8 1.73 -5.11 0.23
N SER A 9 2.60 -6.10 0.33
CA SER A 9 2.76 -7.12 -0.72
C SER A 9 3.41 -8.40 -0.20
N ALA A 10 2.87 -9.55 -0.56
CA ALA A 10 3.47 -10.86 -0.29
C ALA A 10 4.54 -11.28 -1.31
N ASP A 11 4.67 -10.57 -2.43
CA ASP A 11 5.71 -10.86 -3.43
C ASP A 11 7.10 -10.33 -3.00
N GLN A 12 7.14 -9.38 -2.07
CA GLN A 12 8.37 -8.98 -1.37
C GLN A 12 8.57 -9.89 -0.17
N SER A 13 8.96 -11.12 -0.42
CA SER A 13 8.98 -12.22 0.54
C SER A 13 9.76 -11.93 1.83
N SER A 14 10.86 -11.17 1.76
CA SER A 14 11.67 -10.83 2.93
C SER A 14 10.95 -9.84 3.86
N VAL A 15 10.43 -8.72 3.33
CA VAL A 15 9.75 -7.70 4.16
C VAL A 15 8.46 -8.26 4.75
N PHE A 16 7.68 -8.98 3.94
CA PHE A 16 6.45 -9.60 4.41
C PHE A 16 6.73 -10.65 5.50
N GLY A 17 7.76 -11.47 5.31
CA GLY A 17 8.18 -12.47 6.31
C GLY A 17 8.59 -11.82 7.63
N ILE A 18 9.44 -10.80 7.60
CA ILE A 18 9.88 -10.06 8.79
C ILE A 18 8.68 -9.48 9.57
N LEU A 19 7.72 -8.86 8.86
CA LEU A 19 6.53 -8.30 9.51
C LEU A 19 5.65 -9.37 10.16
N ILE A 20 5.49 -10.53 9.52
CA ILE A 20 4.74 -11.66 10.08
C ILE A 20 5.46 -12.23 11.31
N ASP A 21 6.78 -12.40 11.24
CA ASP A 21 7.58 -12.94 12.36
C ASP A 21 7.52 -12.01 13.58
N GLU A 22 7.64 -10.70 13.37
CA GLU A 22 7.53 -9.72 14.45
C GLU A 22 6.12 -9.68 15.04
N ALA A 23 5.08 -9.73 14.20
CA ALA A 23 3.70 -9.80 14.65
C ALA A 23 3.43 -11.06 15.49
N LEU A 24 3.98 -12.21 15.10
CA LEU A 24 3.87 -13.47 15.84
C LEU A 24 4.59 -13.40 17.18
N LYS A 25 5.77 -12.79 17.23
CA LYS A 25 6.53 -12.57 18.46
C LYS A 25 5.73 -11.73 19.45
N LEU A 26 5.25 -10.55 19.03
CA LEU A 26 4.46 -9.66 19.88
C LEU A 26 3.17 -10.32 20.37
N LYS A 27 2.53 -11.13 19.53
CA LYS A 27 1.35 -11.89 19.92
C LYS A 27 1.65 -12.94 21.00
N LYS A 28 2.80 -13.63 20.89
CA LYS A 28 3.26 -14.57 21.92
C LYS A 28 3.56 -13.88 23.25
N GLU A 29 4.01 -12.63 23.21
CA GLU A 29 4.25 -11.76 24.37
C GLU A 29 2.95 -11.18 24.97
N GLY A 30 1.77 -11.56 24.45
CA GLY A 30 0.46 -11.14 24.98
C GLY A 30 0.00 -9.76 24.47
N SER A 31 0.64 -9.23 23.44
CA SER A 31 0.22 -7.97 22.83
C SER A 31 -1.00 -8.15 21.90
N ASP A 32 -1.83 -7.12 21.80
CA ASP A 32 -2.90 -7.02 20.81
C ASP A 32 -2.31 -6.65 19.44
N VAL A 33 -2.47 -7.53 18.45
CA VAL A 33 -1.87 -7.39 17.14
C VAL A 33 -2.95 -7.39 16.05
N SER A 34 -2.98 -6.34 15.25
CA SER A 34 -3.85 -6.22 14.08
C SER A 34 -3.01 -6.13 12.80
N LEU A 35 -3.38 -6.90 11.78
CA LEU A 35 -2.68 -7.00 10.51
C LEU A 35 -3.60 -6.48 9.39
N TYR A 36 -3.11 -5.54 8.61
CA TYR A 36 -3.83 -4.94 7.49
C TYR A 36 -3.17 -5.33 6.18
N TYR A 37 -3.87 -6.04 5.31
CA TYR A 37 -3.31 -6.49 4.05
C TYR A 37 -3.96 -5.81 2.85
N CYS A 38 -3.14 -5.58 1.80
CA CYS A 38 -3.60 -5.04 0.54
C CYS A 38 -4.45 -6.08 -0.20
N ASP A 39 -5.76 -5.89 -0.23
CA ASP A 39 -6.70 -6.70 -1.01
C ASP A 39 -7.04 -6.00 -2.33
N ASN A 40 -6.02 -5.70 -3.12
CA ASN A 40 -6.13 -5.00 -4.40
C ASN A 40 -6.62 -3.53 -4.31
N VAL A 41 -6.54 -2.93 -3.14
CA VAL A 41 -6.85 -1.50 -2.94
C VAL A 41 -5.84 -0.62 -3.68
N VAL A 42 -4.58 -1.05 -3.74
CA VAL A 42 -3.53 -0.35 -4.48
C VAL A 42 -3.32 -1.03 -5.83
N ASN A 43 -3.79 -0.40 -6.89
CA ASN A 43 -3.72 -0.95 -8.25
C ASN A 43 -2.29 -1.04 -8.79
N ILE A 44 -1.42 -0.11 -8.39
CA ILE A 44 -0.01 -0.06 -8.77
C ILE A 44 0.83 -0.03 -7.49
N CYS A 45 1.76 -0.97 -7.36
CA CYS A 45 2.69 -1.04 -6.25
C CYS A 45 4.06 -1.53 -6.73
N LYS A 46 5.08 -1.51 -5.87
CA LYS A 46 6.43 -1.95 -6.21
C LYS A 46 6.47 -3.38 -6.78
N SER A 47 5.60 -4.27 -6.32
CA SER A 47 5.51 -5.66 -6.83
C SER A 47 4.67 -5.79 -8.10
N ASN A 48 3.90 -4.76 -8.43
CA ASN A 48 3.03 -4.72 -9.61
C ASN A 48 3.01 -3.32 -10.25
N PRO A 49 4.14 -2.85 -10.79
CA PRO A 49 4.26 -1.50 -11.34
C PRO A 49 3.41 -1.28 -12.60
N LEU A 50 2.97 -2.36 -13.25
CA LEU A 50 2.14 -2.30 -14.46
C LEU A 50 0.63 -2.49 -14.17
N GLY A 51 0.22 -2.58 -12.91
CA GLY A 51 -1.19 -2.74 -12.55
C GLY A 51 -1.85 -4.04 -13.07
N GLN A 52 -1.07 -5.13 -13.24
CA GLN A 52 -1.57 -6.40 -13.77
C GLN A 52 -2.48 -7.09 -12.76
N LYS A 53 -3.76 -7.26 -13.09
CA LYS A 53 -4.76 -7.90 -12.21
C LYS A 53 -4.35 -9.31 -11.74
N SER A 54 -3.76 -10.12 -12.62
CA SER A 54 -3.28 -11.48 -12.30
C SER A 54 -2.22 -11.48 -11.20
N LYS A 55 -1.30 -10.52 -11.20
CA LYS A 55 -0.30 -10.37 -10.13
C LYS A 55 -0.94 -10.01 -8.80
N CYS A 56 -1.92 -9.09 -8.80
CA CYS A 56 -2.65 -8.74 -7.58
C CYS A 56 -3.44 -9.92 -7.02
N VAL A 57 -4.13 -10.69 -7.87
CA VAL A 57 -4.86 -11.90 -7.44
C VAL A 57 -3.90 -12.90 -6.77
N ARG A 58 -2.75 -13.20 -7.41
CA ARG A 58 -1.74 -14.09 -6.83
C ARG A 58 -1.19 -13.58 -5.51
N CYS A 59 -0.86 -12.31 -5.42
CA CYS A 59 -0.38 -11.67 -4.20
C CYS A 59 -1.39 -11.79 -3.07
N ARG A 60 -2.67 -11.48 -3.34
CA ARG A 60 -3.78 -11.60 -2.39
C ARG A 60 -3.95 -13.03 -1.88
N LEU A 61 -3.98 -14.00 -2.77
CA LEU A 61 -4.13 -15.41 -2.37
C LEU A 61 -2.98 -15.86 -1.47
N LYS A 62 -1.75 -15.46 -1.78
CA LYS A 62 -0.56 -15.74 -0.96
C LYS A 62 -0.64 -15.08 0.41
N GLN A 63 -1.05 -13.80 0.49
CA GLN A 63 -1.27 -13.10 1.76
C GLN A 63 -2.33 -13.81 2.60
N LYS A 64 -3.51 -14.06 2.04
CA LYS A 64 -4.61 -14.74 2.75
C LYS A 64 -4.21 -16.13 3.23
N HIS A 65 -3.48 -16.88 2.44
CA HIS A 65 -2.99 -18.21 2.83
C HIS A 65 -2.07 -18.14 4.06
N LEU A 66 -1.08 -17.24 4.04
CA LEU A 66 -0.13 -17.08 5.14
C LEU A 66 -0.81 -16.53 6.41
N LEU A 67 -1.72 -15.56 6.27
CA LEU A 67 -2.45 -15.01 7.40
C LEU A 67 -3.34 -16.07 8.06
N LYS A 68 -4.11 -16.82 7.28
CA LYS A 68 -4.95 -17.91 7.80
C LYS A 68 -4.16 -19.01 8.52
N LYS A 69 -2.92 -19.26 8.08
CA LYS A 69 -2.06 -20.27 8.70
C LYS A 69 -1.59 -19.87 10.11
N HIS A 70 -1.37 -18.59 10.35
CA HIS A 70 -0.67 -18.09 11.54
C HIS A 70 -1.54 -17.24 12.46
N PHE A 71 -2.65 -16.69 11.98
CA PHE A 71 -3.51 -15.78 12.72
C PHE A 71 -4.98 -16.18 12.64
N LYS A 72 -5.74 -15.88 13.69
CA LYS A 72 -7.21 -16.00 13.67
C LYS A 72 -7.80 -14.89 12.80
N SER A 73 -9.00 -15.10 12.25
CA SER A 73 -9.67 -14.14 11.37
C SER A 73 -9.91 -12.76 11.99
N GLU A 74 -10.05 -12.70 13.29
CA GLU A 74 -10.22 -11.47 14.07
C GLU A 74 -8.97 -10.58 14.15
N ASN A 75 -7.81 -11.09 13.71
CA ASN A 75 -6.52 -10.38 13.79
C ASN A 75 -6.05 -9.80 12.45
N TYR A 76 -6.74 -10.04 11.34
CA TYR A 76 -6.33 -9.49 10.05
C TYR A 76 -7.50 -8.97 9.24
N PHE A 77 -7.28 -7.84 8.59
CA PHE A 77 -8.30 -7.02 7.94
C PHE A 77 -7.91 -6.70 6.52
N SER A 78 -8.88 -6.75 5.61
CA SER A 78 -8.71 -6.29 4.23
C SER A 78 -8.76 -4.78 4.17
N LEU A 79 -7.75 -4.14 3.60
CA LEU A 79 -7.78 -2.70 3.35
C LEU A 79 -8.91 -2.30 2.38
N ASN A 80 -9.30 -3.20 1.47
CA ASN A 80 -10.40 -2.96 0.55
C ASN A 80 -11.76 -2.93 1.27
N GLU A 81 -11.97 -3.81 2.25
CA GLU A 81 -13.17 -3.81 3.08
C GLU A 81 -13.26 -2.53 3.89
N ILE A 82 -12.17 -2.15 4.57
CA ILE A 82 -12.10 -0.90 5.34
C ILE A 82 -12.33 0.31 4.44
N ALA A 83 -11.72 0.36 3.26
CA ALA A 83 -11.91 1.46 2.32
C ALA A 83 -13.36 1.55 1.81
N SER A 84 -14.03 0.42 1.63
CA SER A 84 -15.45 0.41 1.22
C SER A 84 -16.40 0.88 2.33
N GLU A 85 -16.10 0.59 3.59
CA GLU A 85 -16.87 1.04 4.74
C GLU A 85 -16.65 2.53 5.04
N THR A 86 -15.46 3.05 4.73
CA THR A 86 -15.06 4.44 4.98
C THR A 86 -15.18 5.33 3.76
N GLN A 87 -16.15 5.10 2.88
CA GLN A 87 -16.36 5.82 1.60
C GLN A 87 -16.20 7.35 1.66
N VAL A 88 -16.31 7.94 2.84
CA VAL A 88 -16.15 9.39 3.07
C VAL A 88 -14.68 9.85 3.03
N LEU A 89 -13.71 8.96 3.26
CA LEU A 89 -12.30 9.34 3.41
C LEU A 89 -11.51 9.33 2.09
N PHE A 90 -12.02 8.66 1.06
CA PHE A 90 -11.35 8.54 -0.24
C PHE A 90 -12.06 9.36 -1.33
N GLN A 91 -12.44 10.60 -1.04
CA GLN A 91 -12.81 11.50 -2.11
C GLN A 91 -11.58 11.73 -2.98
N LYS A 92 -11.62 11.23 -4.22
CA LYS A 92 -10.60 11.50 -5.22
C LYS A 92 -10.47 13.01 -5.38
N LYS A 93 -9.40 13.59 -4.85
CA LYS A 93 -9.06 14.97 -5.11
C LYS A 93 -8.33 15.04 -6.45
N ASP A 94 -8.89 15.76 -7.41
CA ASP A 94 -8.18 16.09 -8.64
C ASP A 94 -7.11 17.13 -8.34
N TYR A 95 -5.90 16.68 -8.09
CA TYR A 95 -4.74 17.55 -7.97
C TYR A 95 -4.31 18.02 -9.35
N LYS A 96 -4.34 19.32 -9.58
CA LYS A 96 -3.81 19.92 -10.80
C LYS A 96 -2.32 20.20 -10.60
N TYR A 97 -1.49 19.68 -11.48
CA TYR A 97 -0.05 19.91 -11.48
C TYR A 97 0.50 19.91 -12.89
N SER A 98 1.47 20.76 -13.16
CA SER A 98 2.14 20.92 -14.46
C SER A 98 3.64 20.64 -14.40
N SER A 99 4.19 20.52 -13.19
CA SER A 99 5.62 20.31 -12.97
C SER A 99 5.88 19.35 -11.81
N VAL A 100 7.05 18.72 -11.83
CA VAL A 100 7.54 17.88 -10.70
C VAL A 100 7.64 18.69 -9.40
N ARG A 101 7.97 19.99 -9.51
CA ARG A 101 8.03 20.87 -8.34
C ARG A 101 6.67 21.01 -7.66
N GLU A 102 5.63 21.21 -8.43
CA GLU A 102 4.25 21.30 -7.92
C GLU A 102 3.80 19.98 -7.29
N ILE A 103 4.12 18.85 -7.92
CA ILE A 103 3.82 17.53 -7.36
C ILE A 103 4.45 17.37 -5.97
N LYS A 104 5.72 17.73 -5.81
CA LYS A 104 6.43 17.61 -4.52
C LYS A 104 5.83 18.47 -3.41
N GLN A 105 5.00 19.43 -3.75
CA GLN A 105 4.31 20.33 -2.81
C GLN A 105 2.87 19.92 -2.50
N ILE A 106 2.38 18.84 -3.10
CA ILE A 106 1.00 18.36 -2.84
C ILE A 106 0.91 17.87 -1.39
N GLU A 107 -0.04 18.44 -0.67
CA GLU A 107 -0.34 18.07 0.70
C GLU A 107 -1.78 17.57 0.84
N PHE A 108 -1.96 16.64 1.76
CA PHE A 108 -3.24 16.15 2.21
C PHE A 108 -3.23 16.07 3.74
N ASP A 109 -4.18 16.72 4.37
CA ASP A 109 -4.32 16.75 5.83
C ASP A 109 -2.98 17.08 6.55
N ASN A 110 -2.34 18.19 6.14
CA ASN A 110 -1.04 18.65 6.63
C ASN A 110 0.13 17.67 6.44
N THR A 111 -0.06 16.65 5.60
CA THR A 111 0.98 15.67 5.27
C THR A 111 1.39 15.82 3.81
N ASN A 112 2.69 15.99 3.56
CA ASN A 112 3.21 16.05 2.20
C ASN A 112 3.17 14.67 1.55
N ILE A 113 2.11 14.43 0.77
CA ILE A 113 1.92 13.18 0.03
C ILE A 113 2.61 13.20 -1.33
N GLY A 114 2.81 14.39 -1.90
CA GLY A 114 3.40 14.55 -3.23
C GLY A 114 4.85 14.12 -3.30
N LEU A 115 5.65 14.47 -2.30
CA LEU A 115 7.05 14.03 -2.23
C LEU A 115 7.16 12.52 -2.09
N GLY A 116 6.32 11.89 -1.26
CA GLY A 116 6.28 10.44 -1.08
C GLY A 116 5.88 9.71 -2.37
N SER A 117 4.85 10.20 -3.05
CA SER A 117 4.39 9.66 -4.34
C SER A 117 5.45 9.79 -5.42
N TYR A 118 6.10 10.96 -5.53
CA TYR A 118 7.21 11.17 -6.45
C TYR A 118 8.41 10.26 -6.18
N SER A 119 8.80 10.10 -4.91
CA SER A 119 9.87 9.19 -4.51
C SER A 119 9.56 7.74 -4.89
N THR A 120 8.31 7.33 -4.73
CA THR A 120 7.82 6.00 -5.17
C THR A 120 7.94 5.85 -6.69
N TYR A 121 7.49 6.87 -7.45
CA TYR A 121 7.64 6.89 -8.91
C TYR A 121 9.09 6.72 -9.34
N VAL A 122 10.02 7.52 -8.81
CA VAL A 122 11.45 7.44 -9.12
C VAL A 122 12.02 6.05 -8.78
N SER A 123 11.62 5.48 -7.66
CA SER A 123 12.05 4.14 -7.24
C SER A 123 11.59 3.05 -8.22
N LEU A 124 10.40 3.19 -8.79
CA LEU A 124 9.82 2.21 -9.72
C LEU A 124 10.35 2.35 -11.14
N THR A 125 10.54 3.57 -11.62
CA THR A 125 10.84 3.86 -13.02
C THR A 125 12.31 4.18 -13.28
N ARG A 126 13.06 4.53 -12.21
CA ARG A 126 14.42 5.08 -12.29
C ARG A 126 14.51 6.38 -13.10
N ASN A 127 13.41 7.10 -13.26
CA ASN A 127 13.33 8.36 -13.97
C ASN A 127 13.13 9.51 -12.97
N CYS A 128 14.13 10.39 -12.85
CA CYS A 128 14.10 11.53 -11.92
C CYS A 128 13.54 12.80 -12.56
N ASP A 129 13.36 12.81 -13.88
CA ASP A 129 12.83 13.97 -14.62
C ASP A 129 11.77 13.52 -15.65
N PRO A 130 10.59 13.10 -15.19
CA PRO A 130 9.57 12.61 -16.07
C PRO A 130 8.84 13.73 -16.81
N PHE A 131 8.46 13.46 -18.06
CA PHE A 131 7.41 14.24 -18.70
C PHE A 131 6.07 13.96 -18.01
N ILE A 132 5.35 15.03 -17.66
CA ILE A 132 4.02 14.94 -17.06
C ILE A 132 2.99 14.64 -18.15
N ASN A 133 2.88 13.39 -18.49
CA ASN A 133 1.94 12.86 -19.46
C ASN A 133 0.95 11.88 -18.81
N ASN A 134 0.07 11.28 -19.59
CA ASN A 134 -0.92 10.33 -19.11
C ASN A 134 -0.32 9.07 -18.46
N GLU A 135 0.88 8.65 -18.89
CA GLU A 135 1.58 7.54 -18.29
C GLU A 135 2.08 7.90 -16.88
N PHE A 136 2.69 9.08 -16.74
CA PHE A 136 3.12 9.60 -15.44
C PHE A 136 1.93 9.76 -14.49
N LYS A 137 0.82 10.33 -14.95
CA LYS A 137 -0.39 10.53 -14.14
C LYS A 137 -0.96 9.25 -13.55
N ARG A 138 -0.80 8.09 -14.21
CA ARG A 138 -1.23 6.79 -13.67
C ARG A 138 -0.59 6.44 -12.32
N TYR A 139 0.55 7.04 -11.99
CA TYR A 139 1.23 6.84 -10.71
C TYR A 139 0.78 7.81 -9.62
N PHE A 140 0.07 8.88 -9.97
CA PHE A 140 -0.34 9.95 -9.05
C PHE A 140 -1.85 10.07 -8.88
N ASP A 141 -2.64 9.64 -9.86
CA ASP A 141 -4.11 9.72 -9.82
C ASP A 141 -4.76 8.50 -9.14
N MET A 142 -4.05 7.87 -8.23
CA MET A 142 -4.53 6.68 -7.50
C MET A 142 -5.25 7.07 -6.21
#